data_2cb4307bb5d1b048d5ecc75886a69a04
#
_entry.id   2cb4307bb5d1b048d5ecc75886a69a04
#
_cell.length_a   1.000
_cell.length_b   1.000
_cell.length_c   1.000
_cell.angle_alpha   90.00
_cell.angle_beta   90.00
_cell.angle_gamma   90.00
#
_symmetry.space_group_name_H-M   'P 1'
#
loop_
_entity.id
_entity.type
_entity.pdbx_description
1 polymer ?
#
loop_
_entity_poly.entity_id
_entity_poly.type
_entity_poly.pdbx_seq_one_letter_code
_entity_poly.pdbx_strand_id
1 'polypeptide(L)'
;MKSPARCVRVALAAALLAGLALSSAACAKEEPPPVSVLGPWTGDEEESFEKVLALFESEYDIKVDYEGTISRRETLLAQVQADSPPDIAILPSLGELAEYAHEGELVPLPEAVRERSPAPWSPELAVDDRTHTYWTPVKIDLKSVVWHYPQRPATKGDWCLGMGSDATSGWPGSDWIEDILLQQAGPGVYEDWATGALSWQHEDVRTAWETWGRIVTAGGRSQAREALANDFEAEDGRGLLKPPPAAGCTREHQGSFIRRLYGSKVRFAATADAVPELANDNRAFEVSGDMAAMFRDSPEARKLLTFLTGKAARTAWVAGVKERNRPFFPVSAGTYGEAWGNRSVDRALRGATRLCVDASDAMPPNLVEAFHRAVLEYLDYLGSPKGRKSPLDSLLEQLELERGRQHKSGAPYVPSVCGTP
;
A
#
# COMPACT_ATOMS: atom_id res chain seq x y z
N MET A 1 83.07 -4.71 37.88
CA MET A 1 82.76 -5.81 36.92
C MET A 1 81.23 -6.05 36.98
N LYS A 2 80.45 -5.55 36.04
CA LYS A 2 78.99 -5.70 35.99
C LYS A 2 78.62 -6.87 35.07
N SER A 3 77.89 -7.81 35.61
CA SER A 3 77.59 -9.14 35.04
C SER A 3 76.75 -9.03 33.75
N PRO A 4 77.03 -9.75 32.67
CA PRO A 4 76.28 -9.72 31.41
C PRO A 4 74.99 -10.53 31.40
N ALA A 5 74.57 -11.08 32.54
CA ALA A 5 73.37 -11.96 32.62
C ALA A 5 72.03 -11.29 32.64
N ARG A 6 71.93 -9.94 32.74
CA ARG A 6 70.67 -9.23 32.79
C ARG A 6 70.11 -8.82 31.41
N CYS A 7 70.94 -8.71 30.36
CA CYS A 7 70.50 -8.33 29.02
C CYS A 7 69.88 -9.48 28.22
N VAL A 8 70.24 -10.72 28.51
CA VAL A 8 69.68 -11.88 27.77
C VAL A 8 68.25 -12.24 28.20
N ARG A 9 67.89 -11.99 29.45
CA ARG A 9 66.54 -12.30 29.94
C ARG A 9 65.47 -11.30 29.46
N VAL A 10 65.84 -10.06 29.16
CA VAL A 10 64.91 -9.05 28.64
C VAL A 10 64.63 -9.26 27.14
N ALA A 11 65.63 -9.73 26.39
CA ALA A 11 65.49 -10.03 24.96
C ALA A 11 64.58 -11.26 24.69
N LEU A 12 64.63 -12.29 25.54
CA LEU A 12 63.74 -13.46 25.41
C LEU A 12 62.29 -13.17 25.81
N ALA A 13 62.02 -12.28 26.77
CA ALA A 13 60.68 -11.89 27.16
C ALA A 13 60.00 -11.01 26.09
N ALA A 14 60.76 -10.16 25.39
CA ALA A 14 60.23 -9.33 24.29
C ALA A 14 59.93 -10.17 23.03
N ALA A 15 60.68 -11.21 22.75
CA ALA A 15 60.42 -12.12 21.60
C ALA A 15 59.18 -13.01 21.82
N LEU A 16 58.87 -13.42 23.07
CA LEU A 16 57.69 -14.21 23.40
C LEU A 16 56.40 -13.36 23.38
N LEU A 17 56.46 -12.09 23.72
CA LEU A 17 55.31 -11.16 23.62
C LEU A 17 55.04 -10.73 22.19
N ALA A 18 56.03 -10.65 21.31
CA ALA A 18 55.81 -10.37 19.87
C ALA A 18 55.25 -11.61 19.11
N GLY A 19 55.53 -12.83 19.57
CA GLY A 19 54.97 -14.06 19.01
C GLY A 19 53.48 -14.31 19.34
N LEU A 20 52.99 -13.82 20.48
CA LEU A 20 51.57 -13.93 20.88
C LEU A 20 50.67 -12.86 20.23
N ALA A 21 51.25 -11.75 19.74
CA ALA A 21 50.46 -10.69 19.07
C ALA A 21 50.18 -10.98 17.60
N LEU A 22 50.84 -11.98 16.99
CA LEU A 22 50.63 -12.36 15.58
C LEU A 22 49.62 -13.51 15.38
N SER A 23 49.14 -14.12 16.46
CA SER A 23 48.23 -15.30 16.35
C SER A 23 46.72 -14.95 16.46
N SER A 24 46.33 -13.68 16.58
CA SER A 24 44.92 -13.29 16.71
C SER A 24 44.37 -12.51 15.53
N ALA A 25 45.06 -12.45 14.40
CA ALA A 25 44.47 -12.09 13.12
C ALA A 25 43.86 -13.35 12.45
N ALA A 26 43.05 -14.10 13.21
CA ALA A 26 42.05 -14.94 12.60
C ALA A 26 41.11 -13.95 11.87
N CYS A 27 41.12 -13.95 10.54
CA CYS A 27 40.10 -13.33 9.73
C CYS A 27 38.73 -13.85 10.21
N ALA A 28 38.14 -13.21 11.18
CA ALA A 28 36.68 -13.26 11.32
C ALA A 28 36.18 -12.75 9.98
N LYS A 29 35.63 -13.65 9.17
CA LYS A 29 34.92 -13.28 7.96
C LYS A 29 33.79 -12.37 8.49
N GLU A 30 33.94 -11.09 8.30
CA GLU A 30 32.89 -10.15 8.67
C GLU A 30 31.65 -10.58 7.88
N GLU A 31 30.62 -11.04 8.57
CA GLU A 31 29.36 -11.37 7.91
C GLU A 31 28.85 -10.07 7.26
N PRO A 32 28.42 -10.12 6.00
CA PRO A 32 27.86 -8.95 5.37
C PRO A 32 26.69 -8.42 6.21
N PRO A 33 26.47 -7.10 6.29
CA PRO A 33 25.35 -6.55 7.01
C PRO A 33 24.05 -7.11 6.43
N PRO A 34 23.00 -7.30 7.26
CA PRO A 34 21.72 -7.77 6.78
C PRO A 34 21.12 -6.78 5.78
N VAL A 35 20.32 -7.28 4.84
CA VAL A 35 19.50 -6.43 3.96
C VAL A 35 18.39 -5.81 4.81
N SER A 36 18.38 -4.49 4.91
CA SER A 36 17.35 -3.75 5.67
C SER A 36 16.10 -3.55 4.84
N VAL A 37 14.94 -3.88 5.40
CA VAL A 37 13.63 -3.75 4.74
C VAL A 37 12.67 -3.01 5.66
N LEU A 38 12.15 -1.86 5.23
CA LEU A 38 11.07 -1.15 5.89
C LEU A 38 9.73 -1.48 5.22
N GLY A 39 8.68 -1.80 5.99
CA GLY A 39 7.40 -2.14 5.39
C GLY A 39 6.19 -1.84 6.26
N PRO A 40 4.96 -2.03 5.71
CA PRO A 40 3.72 -1.65 6.38
C PRO A 40 3.18 -2.73 7.33
N TRP A 41 3.68 -3.96 7.26
CA TRP A 41 3.06 -5.08 7.94
C TRP A 41 3.56 -5.20 9.38
N THR A 42 2.61 -5.34 10.30
CA THR A 42 2.84 -5.56 11.74
C THR A 42 2.02 -6.75 12.22
N GLY A 43 2.38 -7.34 13.37
CA GLY A 43 1.63 -8.44 13.99
C GLY A 43 1.48 -9.67 13.09
N ASP A 44 0.25 -10.17 12.88
CA ASP A 44 -0.01 -11.41 12.10
C ASP A 44 0.48 -11.31 10.63
N GLU A 45 0.46 -10.12 10.03
CA GLU A 45 0.95 -9.91 8.66
C GLU A 45 2.48 -9.93 8.61
N GLU A 46 3.14 -9.32 9.59
CA GLU A 46 4.59 -9.38 9.80
C GLU A 46 5.06 -10.82 9.99
N GLU A 47 4.46 -11.57 10.92
CA GLU A 47 4.79 -12.99 11.13
C GLU A 47 4.68 -13.83 9.85
N SER A 48 3.73 -13.47 8.98
CA SER A 48 3.54 -14.15 7.70
C SER A 48 4.64 -13.80 6.71
N PHE A 49 5.09 -12.55 6.69
CA PHE A 49 6.17 -12.08 5.83
C PHE A 49 7.53 -12.57 6.32
N GLU A 50 7.79 -12.59 7.62
CA GLU A 50 9.02 -13.14 8.20
C GLU A 50 9.27 -14.59 7.77
N LYS A 51 8.21 -15.42 7.60
CA LYS A 51 8.35 -16.78 7.06
C LYS A 51 8.86 -16.80 5.62
N VAL A 52 8.50 -15.80 4.83
CA VAL A 52 9.03 -15.62 3.46
C VAL A 52 10.50 -15.22 3.52
N LEU A 53 10.86 -14.31 4.42
CA LEU A 53 12.26 -13.88 4.63
C LEU A 53 13.12 -15.02 5.15
N ALA A 54 12.63 -15.81 6.11
CA ALA A 54 13.34 -16.98 6.62
C ALA A 54 13.64 -18.02 5.52
N LEU A 55 12.73 -18.21 4.55
CA LEU A 55 12.99 -19.05 3.38
C LEU A 55 14.13 -18.47 2.53
N PHE A 56 14.11 -17.16 2.25
CA PHE A 56 15.16 -16.48 1.52
C PHE A 56 16.51 -16.61 2.23
N GLU A 57 16.56 -16.36 3.53
CA GLU A 57 17.79 -16.49 4.33
C GLU A 57 18.37 -17.90 4.25
N SER A 58 17.52 -18.91 4.36
CA SER A 58 17.97 -20.32 4.30
C SER A 58 18.45 -20.73 2.92
N GLU A 59 17.91 -20.14 1.84
CA GLU A 59 18.25 -20.48 0.45
C GLU A 59 19.54 -19.78 -0.01
N TYR A 60 19.73 -18.52 0.44
CA TYR A 60 20.80 -17.66 -0.09
C TYR A 60 21.91 -17.34 0.90
N ASP A 61 21.78 -17.71 2.17
CA ASP A 61 22.71 -17.36 3.26
C ASP A 61 22.92 -15.83 3.40
N ILE A 62 21.83 -15.06 3.19
CA ILE A 62 21.79 -13.61 3.30
C ILE A 62 20.78 -13.26 4.40
N LYS A 63 21.19 -12.50 5.41
CA LYS A 63 20.34 -12.05 6.48
C LYS A 63 19.47 -10.87 6.05
N VAL A 64 18.25 -10.79 6.58
CA VAL A 64 17.30 -9.70 6.34
C VAL A 64 16.84 -9.15 7.69
N ASP A 65 16.87 -7.83 7.81
CA ASP A 65 16.33 -7.09 8.96
C ASP A 65 15.07 -6.36 8.51
N TYR A 66 13.91 -6.82 8.97
CA TYR A 66 12.62 -6.25 8.60
C TYR A 66 12.09 -5.37 9.74
N GLU A 67 11.79 -4.12 9.41
CA GLU A 67 11.12 -3.16 10.30
C GLU A 67 9.68 -2.93 9.79
N GLY A 68 8.69 -3.48 10.50
CA GLY A 68 7.26 -3.23 10.25
C GLY A 68 6.77 -2.02 11.03
N THR A 69 6.16 -1.03 10.37
CA THR A 69 5.63 0.16 11.06
C THR A 69 4.41 0.76 10.36
N ILE A 70 3.44 1.24 11.16
CA ILE A 70 2.30 2.03 10.67
C ILE A 70 2.72 3.45 10.30
N SER A 71 3.79 4.00 10.93
CA SER A 71 4.37 5.32 10.66
C SER A 71 5.47 5.26 9.59
N ARG A 72 5.29 4.42 8.57
CA ARG A 72 6.32 4.13 7.55
C ARG A 72 6.80 5.35 6.79
N ARG A 73 5.88 6.31 6.46
CA ARG A 73 6.22 7.53 5.74
C ARG A 73 7.18 8.40 6.56
N GLU A 74 6.84 8.66 7.81
CA GLU A 74 7.66 9.49 8.70
C GLU A 74 9.00 8.82 8.99
N THR A 75 9.00 7.50 9.18
CA THR A 75 10.21 6.71 9.40
C THR A 75 11.12 6.76 8.18
N LEU A 76 10.59 6.48 6.99
CA LEU A 76 11.35 6.49 5.75
C LEU A 76 11.91 7.89 5.44
N LEU A 77 11.09 8.92 5.56
CA LEU A 77 11.51 10.30 5.36
C LEU A 77 12.67 10.68 6.29
N ALA A 78 12.58 10.31 7.57
CA ALA A 78 13.65 10.57 8.53
C ALA A 78 14.94 9.81 8.19
N GLN A 79 14.83 8.56 7.74
CA GLN A 79 15.99 7.75 7.33
C GLN A 79 16.65 8.30 6.06
N VAL A 80 15.86 8.71 5.06
CA VAL A 80 16.36 9.36 3.82
C VAL A 80 17.05 10.69 4.16
N GLN A 81 16.43 11.54 4.98
CA GLN A 81 17.04 12.82 5.40
C GLN A 81 18.33 12.64 6.21
N ALA A 82 18.49 11.51 6.90
CA ALA A 82 19.69 11.16 7.62
C ALA A 82 20.79 10.50 6.75
N ASP A 83 20.58 10.43 5.41
CA ASP A 83 21.44 9.70 4.46
C ASP A 83 21.65 8.23 4.84
N SER A 84 20.62 7.63 5.43
CA SER A 84 20.61 6.25 5.93
C SER A 84 19.29 5.54 5.59
N PRO A 85 18.85 5.54 4.31
CA PRO A 85 17.64 4.84 3.91
C PRO A 85 17.81 3.32 4.05
N PRO A 86 16.71 2.55 4.15
CA PRO A 86 16.76 1.10 4.07
C PRO A 86 17.25 0.64 2.69
N ASP A 87 17.66 -0.62 2.56
CA ASP A 87 17.97 -1.17 1.24
C ASP A 87 16.72 -1.27 0.37
N ILE A 88 15.60 -1.71 0.98
CA ILE A 88 14.30 -1.83 0.33
C ILE A 88 13.22 -1.20 1.22
N ALA A 89 12.34 -0.37 0.64
CA ALA A 89 11.10 0.02 1.29
C ALA A 89 9.88 -0.53 0.56
N ILE A 90 8.84 -0.88 1.33
CA ILE A 90 7.57 -1.40 0.82
C ILE A 90 6.48 -0.39 1.18
N LEU A 91 5.91 0.29 0.17
CA LEU A 91 4.95 1.37 0.33
C LEU A 91 3.70 1.12 -0.55
N PRO A 92 2.51 1.52 -0.12
CA PRO A 92 1.31 1.49 -0.98
C PRO A 92 1.29 2.66 -1.97
N SER A 93 1.84 3.82 -1.61
CA SER A 93 1.73 5.06 -2.37
C SER A 93 2.72 5.13 -3.54
N LEU A 94 2.20 5.07 -4.77
CA LEU A 94 2.97 5.29 -6.00
C LEU A 94 3.43 6.76 -6.11
N GLY A 95 2.59 7.69 -5.63
CA GLY A 95 2.92 9.12 -5.63
C GLY A 95 4.14 9.43 -4.77
N GLU A 96 4.23 8.84 -3.58
CA GLU A 96 5.40 8.97 -2.71
C GLU A 96 6.65 8.34 -3.34
N LEU A 97 6.51 7.15 -3.94
CA LEU A 97 7.61 6.50 -4.66
C LEU A 97 8.07 7.32 -5.87
N ALA A 98 7.14 7.99 -6.57
CA ALA A 98 7.49 8.88 -7.67
C ALA A 98 8.29 10.11 -7.20
N GLU A 99 7.98 10.67 -6.03
CA GLU A 99 8.80 11.74 -5.42
C GLU A 99 10.23 11.24 -5.18
N TYR A 100 10.42 10.13 -4.49
CA TYR A 100 11.75 9.55 -4.24
C TYR A 100 12.50 9.20 -5.53
N ALA A 101 11.79 8.72 -6.57
CA ALA A 101 12.44 8.46 -7.86
C ALA A 101 12.98 9.74 -8.53
N HIS A 102 12.20 10.85 -8.49
CA HIS A 102 12.60 12.13 -9.06
C HIS A 102 13.70 12.82 -8.24
N GLU A 103 13.76 12.56 -6.94
CA GLU A 103 14.84 13.04 -6.06
C GLU A 103 16.13 12.23 -6.21
N GLY A 104 16.10 11.13 -7.00
CA GLY A 104 17.27 10.28 -7.23
C GLY A 104 17.54 9.28 -6.10
N GLU A 105 16.61 9.09 -5.18
CA GLU A 105 16.73 8.21 -4.03
C GLU A 105 16.45 6.73 -4.38
N LEU A 106 15.80 6.47 -5.53
CA LEU A 106 15.46 5.12 -5.95
C LEU A 106 16.41 4.56 -7.01
N VAL A 107 16.70 3.29 -6.88
CA VAL A 107 17.46 2.51 -7.86
C VAL A 107 16.50 1.89 -8.88
N PRO A 108 16.74 2.02 -10.19
CA PRO A 108 15.95 1.32 -11.21
C PRO A 108 15.89 -0.19 -10.98
N LEU A 109 14.74 -0.78 -11.23
CA LEU A 109 14.54 -2.23 -11.05
C LEU A 109 15.49 -3.05 -11.93
N PRO A 110 16.04 -4.15 -11.42
CA PRO A 110 16.72 -5.15 -12.24
C PRO A 110 15.78 -5.70 -13.33
N GLU A 111 16.33 -6.01 -14.51
CA GLU A 111 15.53 -6.48 -15.65
C GLU A 111 14.63 -7.67 -15.30
N ALA A 112 15.16 -8.66 -14.57
CA ALA A 112 14.41 -9.83 -14.16
C ALA A 112 13.22 -9.53 -13.23
N VAL A 113 13.25 -8.41 -12.50
CA VAL A 113 12.13 -7.92 -11.68
C VAL A 113 11.17 -7.13 -12.56
N ARG A 114 11.67 -6.20 -13.36
CA ARG A 114 10.88 -5.38 -14.29
C ARG A 114 9.99 -6.21 -15.20
N GLU A 115 10.50 -7.32 -15.77
CA GLU A 115 9.73 -8.25 -16.60
C GLU A 115 8.56 -8.93 -15.88
N ARG A 116 8.56 -8.93 -14.54
CA ARG A 116 7.51 -9.49 -13.68
C ARG A 116 6.64 -8.43 -13.02
N SER A 117 6.88 -7.16 -13.35
CA SER A 117 6.20 -6.01 -12.74
C SER A 117 5.11 -5.52 -13.69
N PRO A 118 3.85 -5.93 -13.46
CA PRO A 118 2.77 -5.64 -14.40
C PRO A 118 2.22 -4.22 -14.22
N ALA A 119 1.72 -3.64 -15.30
CA ALA A 119 0.77 -2.53 -15.23
C ALA A 119 -0.53 -3.02 -14.53
N PRO A 120 -1.27 -2.11 -13.85
CA PRO A 120 -1.00 -0.67 -13.69
C PRO A 120 -0.07 -0.33 -12.51
N TRP A 121 0.38 -1.31 -11.70
CA TRP A 121 1.11 -1.05 -10.46
C TRP A 121 2.54 -0.52 -10.64
N SER A 122 3.17 -0.79 -11.79
CA SER A 122 4.57 -0.45 -12.05
C SER A 122 4.72 0.36 -13.33
N PRO A 123 4.24 1.61 -13.37
CA PRO A 123 4.42 2.46 -14.53
C PRO A 123 5.89 2.79 -14.75
N GLU A 124 6.27 3.05 -16.00
CA GLU A 124 7.57 3.59 -16.32
C GLU A 124 7.58 5.09 -16.06
N LEU A 125 8.58 5.57 -15.32
CA LEU A 125 8.79 7.00 -15.05
C LEU A 125 9.93 7.57 -15.89
N ALA A 126 9.73 8.76 -16.42
CA ALA A 126 10.78 9.55 -17.04
C ALA A 126 11.45 10.41 -15.96
N VAL A 127 12.72 10.10 -15.66
CA VAL A 127 13.56 10.84 -14.70
C VAL A 127 14.88 11.15 -15.38
N ASP A 128 15.32 12.39 -15.41
CA ASP A 128 16.58 12.85 -16.02
C ASP A 128 16.80 12.30 -17.45
N ASP A 129 15.81 12.48 -18.33
CA ASP A 129 15.80 12.00 -19.72
C ASP A 129 15.93 10.47 -19.90
N ARG A 130 15.74 9.71 -18.83
CA ARG A 130 15.73 8.24 -18.86
C ARG A 130 14.39 7.71 -18.37
N THR A 131 13.92 6.64 -19.01
CA THR A 131 12.68 5.97 -18.62
C THR A 131 13.01 4.66 -17.93
N HIS A 132 12.56 4.54 -16.67
CA HIS A 132 12.78 3.35 -15.84
C HIS A 132 11.53 2.98 -15.04
N THR A 133 11.47 1.71 -14.64
CA THR A 133 10.58 1.24 -13.59
C THR A 133 11.37 1.17 -12.28
N TYR A 134 10.83 1.73 -11.19
CA TYR A 134 11.52 1.86 -9.91
C TYR A 134 10.97 0.96 -8.81
N TRP A 135 9.74 0.46 -8.95
CA TRP A 135 9.10 -0.39 -7.95
C TRP A 135 8.28 -1.52 -8.59
N THR A 136 7.98 -2.52 -7.78
CA THR A 136 7.19 -3.68 -8.18
C THR A 136 6.19 -4.08 -7.09
N PRO A 137 4.96 -4.49 -7.43
CA PRO A 137 4.02 -4.96 -6.44
C PRO A 137 4.45 -6.33 -5.89
N VAL A 138 4.55 -6.43 -4.58
CA VAL A 138 4.79 -7.70 -3.86
C VAL A 138 3.49 -8.29 -3.32
N LYS A 139 2.48 -7.46 -3.10
CA LYS A 139 1.13 -7.82 -2.69
C LYS A 139 0.16 -6.83 -3.33
N ILE A 140 -1.06 -7.27 -3.66
CA ILE A 140 -2.11 -6.42 -4.21
C ILE A 140 -3.44 -6.63 -3.50
N ASP A 141 -4.33 -5.65 -3.63
CA ASP A 141 -5.70 -5.73 -3.15
C ASP A 141 -6.69 -5.21 -4.19
N LEU A 142 -7.91 -5.74 -4.14
CA LEU A 142 -9.05 -5.27 -4.92
C LEU A 142 -9.83 -4.28 -4.06
N LYS A 143 -10.13 -3.08 -4.59
CA LYS A 143 -10.77 -1.97 -3.86
C LYS A 143 -12.27 -1.84 -4.17
N SER A 144 -12.69 -2.01 -5.42
CA SER A 144 -14.08 -1.84 -5.86
C SER A 144 -15.00 -2.97 -5.38
N VAL A 145 -15.12 -3.15 -4.06
CA VAL A 145 -15.90 -4.26 -3.49
C VAL A 145 -16.75 -3.85 -2.29
N VAL A 146 -17.91 -4.49 -2.20
CA VAL A 146 -18.84 -4.39 -1.09
C VAL A 146 -18.94 -5.72 -0.37
N TRP A 147 -18.58 -5.73 0.91
CA TRP A 147 -18.66 -6.90 1.79
C TRP A 147 -20.02 -6.98 2.45
N HIS A 148 -20.59 -8.19 2.57
CA HIS A 148 -21.89 -8.41 3.17
C HIS A 148 -22.07 -9.85 3.67
N TYR A 149 -23.03 -10.04 4.57
CA TYR A 149 -23.55 -11.36 4.92
C TYR A 149 -24.74 -11.72 4.03
N PRO A 150 -24.69 -12.80 3.23
CA PRO A 150 -25.77 -13.19 2.30
C PRO A 150 -27.14 -13.39 2.97
N GLN A 151 -27.16 -13.69 4.28
CA GLN A 151 -28.39 -13.90 5.06
C GLN A 151 -29.06 -12.59 5.50
N ARG A 152 -28.40 -11.46 5.28
CA ARG A 152 -28.95 -10.12 5.58
C ARG A 152 -29.31 -9.43 4.28
N PRO A 153 -30.61 -9.17 4.02
CA PRO A 153 -30.98 -8.38 2.88
C PRO A 153 -30.43 -6.96 3.05
N ALA A 154 -29.83 -6.44 1.98
CA ALA A 154 -29.40 -5.05 1.96
C ALA A 154 -30.64 -4.12 2.05
N THR A 155 -30.59 -3.17 2.96
CA THR A 155 -31.59 -2.11 3.08
C THR A 155 -30.96 -0.76 2.75
N LYS A 156 -31.77 0.23 2.41
CA LYS A 156 -31.27 1.57 2.16
C LYS A 156 -30.69 2.15 3.45
N GLY A 157 -29.40 2.53 3.41
CA GLY A 157 -28.74 3.19 4.53
C GLY A 157 -28.17 2.26 5.61
N ASP A 158 -27.99 0.98 5.34
CA ASP A 158 -27.41 0.01 6.27
C ASP A 158 -25.90 -0.19 6.10
N TRP A 159 -25.18 0.86 5.68
CA TRP A 159 -23.75 0.87 5.48
C TRP A 159 -22.95 0.88 6.78
N CYS A 160 -21.93 0.06 6.85
CA CYS A 160 -20.89 0.14 7.88
C CYS A 160 -19.91 1.22 7.46
N LEU A 161 -19.75 2.25 8.28
CA LEU A 161 -18.91 3.41 7.98
C LEU A 161 -17.97 3.69 9.13
N GLY A 162 -16.69 3.81 8.84
CA GLY A 162 -15.63 4.26 9.75
C GLY A 162 -14.57 4.98 8.96
N MET A 163 -14.20 6.20 9.41
CA MET A 163 -13.23 7.06 8.73
C MET A 163 -11.93 7.19 9.50
N GLY A 164 -11.89 6.66 10.75
CA GLY A 164 -10.71 6.71 11.60
C GLY A 164 -9.63 5.75 11.09
N SER A 165 -8.40 6.23 11.03
CA SER A 165 -7.18 5.51 10.70
C SER A 165 -5.97 6.36 11.12
N ASP A 166 -5.91 6.76 12.38
CA ASP A 166 -4.84 7.62 12.92
C ASP A 166 -4.51 8.81 12.01
N ALA A 167 -3.25 8.97 11.61
CA ALA A 167 -2.77 10.07 10.78
C ALA A 167 -3.35 10.08 9.35
N THR A 168 -3.86 8.94 8.88
CA THR A 168 -4.44 8.79 7.53
C THR A 168 -5.97 8.78 7.53
N SER A 169 -6.62 9.18 8.64
CA SER A 169 -8.08 9.24 8.72
C SER A 169 -8.70 9.98 7.53
N GLY A 170 -9.77 9.41 6.98
CA GLY A 170 -10.44 9.92 5.78
C GLY A 170 -10.24 9.04 4.53
N TRP A 171 -9.16 8.23 4.49
CA TRP A 171 -8.91 7.34 3.34
C TRP A 171 -10.07 6.36 3.04
N PRO A 172 -10.85 5.82 4.01
CA PRO A 172 -11.96 4.95 3.62
C PRO A 172 -13.05 5.67 2.81
N GLY A 173 -13.12 6.99 2.95
CA GLY A 173 -14.05 7.81 2.18
C GLY A 173 -13.49 8.24 0.83
N SER A 174 -12.18 8.52 0.73
CA SER A 174 -11.53 8.78 -0.58
C SER A 174 -11.63 7.56 -1.48
N ASP A 175 -11.26 6.37 -1.02
CA ASP A 175 -11.39 5.10 -1.76
C ASP A 175 -12.81 4.93 -2.34
N TRP A 176 -13.82 5.29 -1.55
CA TRP A 176 -15.18 5.14 -2.04
C TRP A 176 -15.58 6.21 -3.07
N ILE A 177 -15.11 7.45 -2.92
CA ILE A 177 -15.32 8.51 -3.92
C ILE A 177 -14.62 8.16 -5.22
N GLU A 178 -13.42 7.60 -5.14
CA GLU A 178 -12.59 7.13 -6.24
C GLU A 178 -13.28 6.01 -7.02
N ASP A 179 -13.71 4.96 -6.32
CA ASP A 179 -14.47 3.87 -6.95
C ASP A 179 -15.79 4.37 -7.57
N ILE A 180 -16.51 5.29 -6.92
CA ILE A 180 -17.71 5.91 -7.49
C ILE A 180 -17.38 6.64 -8.80
N LEU A 181 -16.29 7.42 -8.84
CA LEU A 181 -15.84 8.10 -10.06
C LEU A 181 -15.51 7.09 -11.16
N LEU A 182 -14.76 6.04 -10.83
CA LEU A 182 -14.41 4.97 -11.78
C LEU A 182 -15.66 4.31 -12.35
N GLN A 183 -16.65 3.99 -11.51
CA GLN A 183 -17.88 3.32 -11.96
C GLN A 183 -18.81 4.25 -12.76
N GLN A 184 -18.90 5.53 -12.43
CA GLN A 184 -19.81 6.48 -13.09
C GLN A 184 -19.23 7.09 -14.36
N ALA A 185 -17.96 7.51 -14.32
CA ALA A 185 -17.32 8.23 -15.41
C ALA A 185 -16.38 7.36 -16.27
N GLY A 186 -16.02 6.18 -15.78
CA GLY A 186 -15.18 5.22 -16.48
C GLY A 186 -13.67 5.47 -16.34
N PRO A 187 -12.86 4.49 -16.81
CA PRO A 187 -11.41 4.48 -16.57
C PRO A 187 -10.65 5.68 -17.16
N GLY A 188 -11.12 6.27 -18.26
CA GLY A 188 -10.43 7.41 -18.89
C GLY A 188 -10.51 8.66 -18.03
N VAL A 189 -11.70 9.03 -17.55
CA VAL A 189 -11.89 10.19 -16.65
C VAL A 189 -11.17 9.95 -15.33
N TYR A 190 -11.25 8.73 -14.79
CA TYR A 190 -10.54 8.35 -13.58
C TYR A 190 -9.02 8.53 -13.71
N GLU A 191 -8.44 8.03 -14.80
CA GLU A 191 -7.00 8.13 -15.07
C GLU A 191 -6.55 9.58 -15.22
N ASP A 192 -7.28 10.40 -16.01
CA ASP A 192 -6.98 11.83 -16.17
C ASP A 192 -7.03 12.58 -14.83
N TRP A 193 -7.94 12.21 -13.95
CA TRP A 193 -8.05 12.81 -12.63
C TRP A 193 -6.92 12.35 -11.68
N ALA A 194 -6.63 11.06 -11.62
CA ALA A 194 -5.59 10.49 -10.77
C ALA A 194 -4.18 10.97 -11.15
N THR A 195 -3.93 11.16 -12.46
CA THR A 195 -2.66 11.66 -13.00
C THR A 195 -2.56 13.20 -13.02
N GLY A 196 -3.57 13.91 -12.46
CA GLY A 196 -3.58 15.36 -12.36
C GLY A 196 -3.91 16.10 -13.66
N ALA A 197 -4.28 15.43 -14.74
CA ALA A 197 -4.68 16.05 -16.00
C ALA A 197 -6.09 16.68 -15.92
N LEU A 198 -7.01 16.06 -15.13
CA LEU A 198 -8.36 16.55 -14.93
C LEU A 198 -8.48 17.42 -13.67
N SER A 199 -9.29 18.47 -13.73
CA SER A 199 -9.58 19.35 -12.60
C SER A 199 -10.45 18.70 -11.54
N TRP A 200 -10.19 19.00 -10.26
CA TRP A 200 -11.07 18.64 -9.13
C TRP A 200 -12.46 19.27 -9.23
N GLN A 201 -12.61 20.37 -9.97
CA GLN A 201 -13.89 21.04 -10.20
C GLN A 201 -14.68 20.46 -11.38
N HIS A 202 -14.16 19.38 -12.02
CA HIS A 202 -14.87 18.70 -13.11
C HIS A 202 -16.21 18.15 -12.65
N GLU A 203 -17.22 18.15 -13.54
CA GLU A 203 -18.59 17.73 -13.22
C GLU A 203 -18.67 16.29 -12.72
N ASP A 204 -17.89 15.39 -13.32
CA ASP A 204 -17.87 13.97 -12.91
C ASP A 204 -17.30 13.79 -11.50
N VAL A 205 -16.22 14.51 -11.16
CA VAL A 205 -15.64 14.50 -9.82
C VAL A 205 -16.66 14.99 -8.80
N ARG A 206 -17.32 16.13 -9.07
CA ARG A 206 -18.41 16.65 -8.25
C ARG A 206 -19.54 15.61 -8.06
N THR A 207 -19.96 15.00 -9.15
CA THR A 207 -21.03 13.99 -9.15
C THR A 207 -20.67 12.79 -8.28
N ALA A 208 -19.41 12.34 -8.29
CA ALA A 208 -18.94 11.27 -7.43
C ALA A 208 -19.05 11.63 -5.94
N TRP A 209 -18.61 12.84 -5.54
CA TRP A 209 -18.77 13.35 -4.17
C TRP A 209 -20.21 13.44 -3.72
N GLU A 210 -21.10 13.97 -4.58
CA GLU A 210 -22.53 14.07 -4.29
C GLU A 210 -23.17 12.68 -4.17
N THR A 211 -22.77 11.72 -5.01
CA THR A 211 -23.23 10.34 -4.95
C THR A 211 -22.81 9.70 -3.64
N TRP A 212 -21.53 9.83 -3.26
CA TRP A 212 -21.03 9.38 -1.96
C TRP A 212 -21.84 9.99 -0.81
N GLY A 213 -22.07 11.30 -0.83
CA GLY A 213 -22.87 11.99 0.18
C GLY A 213 -24.30 11.44 0.32
N ARG A 214 -24.94 11.06 -0.79
CA ARG A 214 -26.27 10.40 -0.78
C ARG A 214 -26.20 9.00 -0.14
N ILE A 215 -25.18 8.24 -0.47
CA ILE A 215 -24.97 6.88 0.04
C ILE A 215 -24.75 6.91 1.56
N VAL A 216 -23.81 7.70 2.04
CA VAL A 216 -23.41 7.71 3.47
C VAL A 216 -24.47 8.34 4.38
N THR A 217 -25.42 9.11 3.81
CA THR A 217 -26.54 9.70 4.55
C THR A 217 -27.87 8.96 4.35
N ALA A 218 -27.88 7.87 3.60
CA ALA A 218 -29.11 7.12 3.29
C ALA A 218 -29.80 6.53 4.54
N GLY A 219 -29.05 6.21 5.59
CA GLY A 219 -29.53 5.82 6.92
C GLY A 219 -29.82 7.00 7.86
N GLY A 220 -29.59 8.21 7.40
CA GLY A 220 -29.78 9.43 8.17
C GLY A 220 -28.45 10.13 8.53
N ARG A 221 -28.56 11.37 9.01
CA ARG A 221 -27.39 12.20 9.35
C ARG A 221 -26.57 11.68 10.52
N SER A 222 -27.19 10.93 11.44
CA SER A 222 -26.48 10.30 12.55
C SER A 222 -25.41 9.33 12.05
N GLN A 223 -25.70 8.59 10.98
CA GLN A 223 -24.77 7.64 10.37
C GLN A 223 -23.48 8.32 9.90
N ALA A 224 -23.59 9.47 9.20
CA ALA A 224 -22.43 10.25 8.78
C ALA A 224 -21.62 10.80 9.97
N ARG A 225 -22.28 11.17 11.07
CA ARG A 225 -21.62 11.64 12.28
C ARG A 225 -20.92 10.50 13.04
N GLU A 226 -21.55 9.34 13.13
CA GLU A 226 -20.98 8.14 13.75
C GLU A 226 -19.75 7.67 12.97
N ALA A 227 -19.76 7.77 11.63
CA ALA A 227 -18.64 7.41 10.78
C ALA A 227 -17.36 8.20 11.08
N LEU A 228 -17.46 9.46 11.51
CA LEU A 228 -16.30 10.26 11.94
C LEU A 228 -15.67 9.77 13.26
N ALA A 229 -16.48 9.15 14.11
CA ALA A 229 -16.03 8.64 15.40
C ALA A 229 -15.58 7.18 15.36
N ASN A 230 -15.93 6.45 14.30
CA ASN A 230 -15.59 5.05 14.14
C ASN A 230 -14.26 4.89 13.38
N ASP A 231 -13.40 4.04 13.91
CA ASP A 231 -12.26 3.49 13.18
C ASP A 231 -12.73 2.50 12.10
N PHE A 232 -12.02 2.42 10.97
CA PHE A 232 -12.39 1.54 9.85
C PHE A 232 -12.32 0.04 10.22
N GLU A 233 -11.47 -0.33 11.16
CA GLU A 233 -11.38 -1.69 11.72
C GLU A 233 -12.29 -1.91 12.91
N ALA A 234 -13.01 -0.90 13.38
CA ALA A 234 -13.63 -0.76 14.68
C ALA A 234 -12.60 -0.75 15.84
N GLU A 235 -12.98 -0.19 17.01
CA GLU A 235 -12.10 -0.06 18.18
C GLU A 235 -11.55 -1.40 18.68
N ASP A 236 -12.27 -2.51 18.43
CA ASP A 236 -11.86 -3.86 18.83
C ASP A 236 -11.03 -4.60 17.76
N GLY A 237 -10.68 -3.94 16.65
CA GLY A 237 -9.93 -4.53 15.54
C GLY A 237 -10.61 -5.72 14.84
N ARG A 238 -11.93 -5.86 14.96
CA ARG A 238 -12.70 -6.99 14.39
C ARG A 238 -13.55 -6.62 13.19
N GLY A 239 -13.41 -5.39 12.69
CA GLY A 239 -14.18 -4.86 11.58
C GLY A 239 -15.58 -4.40 11.98
N LEU A 240 -16.13 -3.49 11.18
CA LEU A 240 -17.46 -2.90 11.41
C LEU A 240 -18.60 -3.89 11.12
N LEU A 241 -18.41 -4.78 10.17
CA LEU A 241 -19.41 -5.75 9.73
C LEU A 241 -19.51 -6.92 10.71
N LYS A 242 -20.50 -6.88 11.61
CA LYS A 242 -20.69 -7.90 12.65
C LYS A 242 -21.51 -9.12 12.14
N PRO A 243 -21.18 -10.36 12.58
CA PRO A 243 -21.92 -11.55 12.17
C PRO A 243 -23.37 -11.55 12.70
N PRO A 244 -24.34 -12.12 11.95
CA PRO A 244 -25.69 -12.37 12.49
C PRO A 244 -25.64 -13.28 13.74
N PRO A 245 -26.53 -13.09 14.75
CA PRO A 245 -27.71 -12.20 14.75
C PRO A 245 -27.43 -10.78 15.27
N ALA A 246 -26.20 -10.36 15.47
CA ALA A 246 -25.90 -9.02 16.00
C ALA A 246 -26.63 -7.94 15.18
N ALA A 247 -27.21 -6.95 15.86
CA ALA A 247 -27.77 -5.77 15.22
C ALA A 247 -26.67 -4.89 14.64
N GLY A 248 -27.00 -4.04 13.66
CA GLY A 248 -26.09 -3.07 13.09
C GLY A 248 -26.14 -3.05 11.55
N CYS A 249 -25.16 -2.42 10.97
CA CYS A 249 -24.98 -2.32 9.52
C CYS A 249 -24.80 -3.71 8.87
N THR A 250 -25.09 -3.83 7.58
CA THR A 250 -25.15 -5.12 6.87
C THR A 250 -24.19 -5.23 5.69
N ARG A 251 -23.61 -4.12 5.26
CA ARG A 251 -22.67 -4.05 4.13
C ARG A 251 -21.63 -2.96 4.33
N GLU A 252 -20.46 -3.17 3.77
CA GLU A 252 -19.31 -2.29 3.89
C GLU A 252 -18.57 -2.24 2.57
N HIS A 253 -18.26 -1.01 2.09
CA HIS A 253 -17.31 -0.80 1.00
C HIS A 253 -15.92 -0.72 1.60
N GLN A 254 -15.04 -1.62 1.20
CA GLN A 254 -13.69 -1.68 1.74
C GLN A 254 -12.81 -2.61 0.88
N GLY A 255 -11.50 -2.33 0.80
CA GLY A 255 -10.54 -3.16 0.09
C GLY A 255 -10.49 -4.62 0.54
N SER A 256 -9.95 -5.51 -0.30
CA SER A 256 -9.93 -6.95 -0.04
C SER A 256 -9.09 -7.35 1.17
N PHE A 257 -8.20 -6.50 1.66
CA PHE A 257 -7.42 -6.70 2.88
C PHE A 257 -8.29 -6.81 4.15
N ILE A 258 -9.45 -6.11 4.22
CA ILE A 258 -10.35 -6.14 5.38
C ILE A 258 -10.89 -7.55 5.67
N ARG A 259 -10.87 -8.43 4.67
CA ARG A 259 -11.34 -9.82 4.77
C ARG A 259 -10.71 -10.58 5.94
N ARG A 260 -9.49 -10.21 6.34
CA ARG A 260 -8.79 -10.81 7.48
C ARG A 260 -9.59 -10.70 8.78
N LEU A 261 -10.40 -9.66 8.93
CA LEU A 261 -11.22 -9.36 10.10
C LEU A 261 -12.55 -10.10 10.09
N TYR A 262 -13.00 -10.63 8.94
CA TYR A 262 -14.33 -11.20 8.79
C TYR A 262 -14.35 -12.71 8.84
N GLY A 263 -15.50 -13.24 9.25
CA GLY A 263 -15.78 -14.67 9.26
C GLY A 263 -15.96 -15.26 7.85
N SER A 264 -15.80 -16.57 7.71
CA SER A 264 -15.89 -17.28 6.42
C SER A 264 -17.25 -17.17 5.70
N LYS A 265 -18.28 -16.69 6.38
CA LYS A 265 -19.63 -16.50 5.80
C LYS A 265 -19.81 -15.17 5.06
N VAL A 266 -18.90 -14.22 5.24
CA VAL A 266 -18.91 -12.95 4.52
C VAL A 266 -18.62 -13.22 3.04
N ARG A 267 -19.32 -12.50 2.19
CA ARG A 267 -19.10 -12.49 0.73
C ARG A 267 -18.86 -11.08 0.29
N PHE A 268 -18.27 -10.92 -0.88
CA PHE A 268 -18.23 -9.64 -1.57
C PHE A 268 -19.05 -9.68 -2.85
N ALA A 269 -19.48 -8.49 -3.27
CA ALA A 269 -19.95 -8.20 -4.61
C ALA A 269 -19.13 -7.04 -5.18
N ALA A 270 -19.00 -6.95 -6.49
CA ALA A 270 -18.45 -5.75 -7.11
C ALA A 270 -19.33 -4.54 -6.77
N THR A 271 -18.73 -3.38 -6.61
CA THR A 271 -19.49 -2.15 -6.27
C THR A 271 -20.56 -1.85 -7.31
N ALA A 272 -20.25 -2.04 -8.60
CA ALA A 272 -21.22 -1.91 -9.69
C ALA A 272 -22.43 -2.86 -9.58
N ASP A 273 -22.26 -4.04 -8.97
CA ASP A 273 -23.34 -5.01 -8.75
C ASP A 273 -24.11 -4.74 -7.44
N ALA A 274 -23.44 -4.16 -6.45
CA ALA A 274 -23.99 -3.98 -5.09
C ALA A 274 -24.69 -2.63 -4.87
N VAL A 275 -24.34 -1.61 -5.66
CA VAL A 275 -24.83 -0.23 -5.54
C VAL A 275 -25.57 0.13 -6.84
N PRO A 276 -26.93 0.18 -6.82
CA PRO A 276 -27.70 0.39 -8.04
C PRO A 276 -27.37 1.67 -8.81
N GLU A 277 -26.96 2.72 -8.11
CA GLU A 277 -26.57 4.00 -8.71
C GLU A 277 -25.25 3.93 -9.48
N LEU A 278 -24.47 2.84 -9.29
CA LEU A 278 -23.15 2.60 -9.90
C LEU A 278 -23.18 1.45 -10.90
N ALA A 279 -24.37 0.89 -11.17
CA ALA A 279 -24.50 -0.25 -12.09
C ALA A 279 -24.01 0.10 -13.50
N ASN A 280 -23.05 -0.67 -13.98
CA ASN A 280 -22.48 -0.52 -15.32
C ASN A 280 -21.92 -1.87 -15.82
N ASP A 281 -21.59 -1.96 -17.10
CA ASP A 281 -21.07 -3.15 -17.75
C ASP A 281 -19.57 -3.08 -18.05
N ASN A 282 -18.86 -2.03 -17.60
CA ASN A 282 -17.46 -1.80 -17.99
C ASN A 282 -16.46 -2.74 -17.31
N ARG A 283 -16.82 -3.39 -16.20
CA ARG A 283 -15.96 -4.28 -15.41
C ARG A 283 -14.59 -3.70 -15.11
N ALA A 284 -14.52 -2.40 -14.87
CA ALA A 284 -13.34 -1.76 -14.34
C ALA A 284 -13.31 -1.91 -12.82
N PHE A 285 -12.14 -2.21 -12.27
CA PHE A 285 -11.95 -2.33 -10.84
C PHE A 285 -10.81 -1.44 -10.37
N GLU A 286 -11.04 -0.77 -9.27
CA GLU A 286 -10.00 -0.14 -8.50
C GLU A 286 -9.20 -1.17 -7.73
N VAL A 287 -7.88 -1.01 -7.72
CA VAL A 287 -6.91 -1.90 -7.07
C VAL A 287 -5.87 -1.10 -6.33
N SER A 288 -5.26 -1.69 -5.32
CA SER A 288 -4.08 -1.14 -4.65
C SER A 288 -3.00 -2.19 -4.54
N GLY A 289 -1.91 -1.88 -3.89
CA GLY A 289 -0.88 -2.85 -3.60
C GLY A 289 0.22 -2.30 -2.71
N ASP A 290 1.07 -3.19 -2.25
CA ASP A 290 2.28 -2.86 -1.51
C ASP A 290 3.46 -3.00 -2.48
N MET A 291 4.11 -1.88 -2.82
CA MET A 291 5.18 -1.77 -3.81
C MET A 291 6.54 -1.80 -3.14
N ALA A 292 7.40 -2.74 -3.53
CA ALA A 292 8.78 -2.77 -3.10
C ALA A 292 9.66 -1.96 -4.05
N ALA A 293 10.44 -1.03 -3.49
CA ALA A 293 11.43 -0.21 -4.18
C ALA A 293 12.80 -0.31 -3.51
N MET A 294 13.88 -0.24 -4.29
CA MET A 294 15.25 -0.23 -3.76
C MET A 294 15.74 1.20 -3.58
N PHE A 295 16.22 1.53 -2.39
CA PHE A 295 16.91 2.78 -2.05
C PHE A 295 18.43 2.64 -2.11
N ARG A 296 18.94 1.42 -1.97
CA ARG A 296 20.37 1.11 -2.08
C ARG A 296 20.62 0.01 -3.09
N ASP A 297 21.66 0.21 -3.89
CA ASP A 297 22.07 -0.77 -4.90
C ASP A 297 23.09 -1.75 -4.34
N SER A 298 22.61 -2.92 -3.90
CA SER A 298 23.44 -4.03 -3.48
C SER A 298 23.05 -5.33 -4.19
N PRO A 299 23.98 -6.27 -4.42
CA PRO A 299 23.67 -7.59 -4.96
C PRO A 299 22.64 -8.34 -4.12
N GLU A 300 22.70 -8.17 -2.79
CA GLU A 300 21.82 -8.79 -1.81
C GLU A 300 20.39 -8.24 -1.91
N ALA A 301 20.21 -6.91 -1.96
CA ALA A 301 18.91 -6.26 -2.15
C ALA A 301 18.28 -6.64 -3.51
N ARG A 302 19.08 -6.66 -4.60
CA ARG A 302 18.61 -7.12 -5.92
C ARG A 302 18.14 -8.58 -5.88
N LYS A 303 18.84 -9.43 -5.17
CA LYS A 303 18.50 -10.85 -5.01
C LYS A 303 17.22 -11.01 -4.19
N LEU A 304 17.08 -10.29 -3.07
CA LEU A 304 15.87 -10.30 -2.25
C LEU A 304 14.64 -9.83 -3.05
N LEU A 305 14.75 -8.72 -3.77
CA LEU A 305 13.64 -8.22 -4.58
C LEU A 305 13.24 -9.20 -5.70
N THR A 306 14.24 -9.84 -6.34
CA THR A 306 13.99 -10.89 -7.34
C THR A 306 13.28 -12.10 -6.73
N PHE A 307 13.65 -12.50 -5.51
CA PHE A 307 13.01 -13.59 -4.79
C PHE A 307 11.56 -13.24 -4.41
N LEU A 308 11.31 -12.05 -3.85
CA LEU A 308 9.98 -11.60 -3.41
C LEU A 308 8.95 -11.59 -4.57
N THR A 309 9.39 -11.29 -5.78
CA THR A 309 8.52 -11.33 -6.97
C THR A 309 8.38 -12.74 -7.58
N GLY A 310 9.08 -13.72 -7.03
CA GLY A 310 9.14 -15.09 -7.52
C GLY A 310 8.06 -16.01 -6.98
N LYS A 311 7.89 -17.17 -7.62
CA LYS A 311 6.92 -18.19 -7.22
C LYS A 311 7.21 -18.76 -5.82
N ALA A 312 8.49 -18.93 -5.45
CA ALA A 312 8.89 -19.48 -4.16
C ALA A 312 8.40 -18.61 -2.99
N ALA A 313 8.63 -17.29 -3.06
CA ALA A 313 8.15 -16.34 -2.05
C ALA A 313 6.62 -16.35 -1.93
N ARG A 314 5.91 -16.27 -3.05
CA ARG A 314 4.43 -16.31 -3.08
C ARG A 314 3.88 -17.60 -2.49
N THR A 315 4.51 -18.75 -2.79
CA THR A 315 4.12 -20.05 -2.21
C THR A 315 4.33 -20.08 -0.71
N ALA A 316 5.49 -19.60 -0.24
CA ALA A 316 5.79 -19.52 1.19
C ALA A 316 4.81 -18.61 1.93
N TRP A 317 4.45 -17.47 1.32
CA TRP A 317 3.55 -16.50 1.93
C TRP A 317 2.13 -17.04 2.15
N VAL A 318 1.61 -17.86 1.24
CA VAL A 318 0.28 -18.47 1.41
C VAL A 318 0.31 -19.75 2.23
N ALA A 319 1.50 -20.35 2.42
CA ALA A 319 1.66 -21.59 3.17
C ALA A 319 1.43 -21.37 4.67
N GLY A 320 0.55 -22.16 5.26
CA GLY A 320 0.30 -22.11 6.72
C GLY A 320 -0.55 -20.93 7.20
N VAL A 321 -0.97 -20.00 6.32
CA VAL A 321 -1.89 -18.93 6.68
C VAL A 321 -3.34 -19.32 6.38
N LYS A 322 -4.27 -18.82 7.19
CA LYS A 322 -5.71 -19.01 6.96
C LYS A 322 -6.10 -18.38 5.63
N GLU A 323 -7.04 -18.97 4.89
CA GLU A 323 -7.48 -18.47 3.59
C GLU A 323 -7.83 -16.97 3.59
N ARG A 324 -8.45 -16.47 4.66
CA ARG A 324 -8.80 -15.05 4.80
C ARG A 324 -7.60 -14.12 4.96
N ASN A 325 -6.44 -14.62 5.39
CA ASN A 325 -5.20 -13.87 5.61
C ASN A 325 -4.21 -14.03 4.45
N ARG A 326 -4.54 -14.83 3.42
CA ARG A 326 -3.65 -15.01 2.27
C ARG A 326 -3.58 -13.75 1.44
N PRO A 327 -2.39 -13.26 1.12
CA PRO A 327 -2.21 -12.12 0.23
C PRO A 327 -2.68 -12.46 -1.20
N PHE A 328 -3.01 -11.43 -1.97
CA PHE A 328 -3.18 -11.51 -3.40
C PHE A 328 -1.91 -11.05 -4.09
N PHE A 329 -1.67 -11.57 -5.28
CA PHE A 329 -0.49 -11.24 -6.07
C PHE A 329 -0.90 -10.78 -7.46
N PRO A 330 -0.12 -9.87 -8.08
CA PRO A 330 -0.40 -9.42 -9.43
C PRO A 330 -0.41 -10.59 -10.41
N VAL A 331 -1.29 -10.46 -11.42
CA VAL A 331 -1.34 -11.38 -12.55
C VAL A 331 -0.10 -11.15 -13.40
N SER A 332 0.85 -12.07 -13.43
CA SER A 332 1.91 -12.04 -14.42
C SER A 332 1.61 -13.02 -15.53
N ALA A 333 1.71 -12.55 -16.79
CA ALA A 333 1.48 -13.38 -17.96
C ALA A 333 2.29 -14.69 -17.88
N GLY A 334 1.60 -15.84 -17.84
CA GLY A 334 2.23 -17.16 -17.85
C GLY A 334 2.30 -17.93 -16.53
N THR A 335 1.92 -17.37 -15.38
CA THR A 335 2.04 -18.06 -14.07
C THR A 335 0.71 -18.51 -13.44
N TYR A 336 -0.40 -18.46 -14.14
CA TYR A 336 -1.73 -18.73 -13.60
C TYR A 336 -2.28 -20.11 -13.89
N GLY A 337 -1.94 -21.06 -13.05
CA GLY A 337 -2.71 -22.30 -12.86
C GLY A 337 -3.23 -22.45 -11.43
N GLU A 338 -2.72 -21.66 -10.47
CA GLU A 338 -3.01 -21.82 -9.05
C GLU A 338 -3.64 -20.55 -8.49
N ALA A 339 -4.79 -20.68 -7.81
CA ALA A 339 -5.40 -19.60 -7.05
C ALA A 339 -4.63 -19.42 -5.74
N TRP A 340 -3.88 -18.33 -5.62
CA TRP A 340 -3.06 -18.05 -4.45
C TRP A 340 -3.86 -17.55 -3.25
N GLY A 341 -5.05 -17.00 -3.48
CA GLY A 341 -5.88 -16.38 -2.46
C GLY A 341 -7.32 -16.86 -2.44
N ASN A 342 -8.24 -15.93 -2.25
CA ASN A 342 -9.67 -16.19 -2.37
C ASN A 342 -10.05 -16.32 -3.85
N ARG A 343 -10.55 -17.48 -4.26
CA ARG A 343 -10.92 -17.77 -5.66
C ARG A 343 -11.91 -16.76 -6.26
N SER A 344 -12.70 -16.09 -5.44
CA SER A 344 -13.68 -15.11 -5.91
C SER A 344 -13.01 -13.79 -6.27
N VAL A 345 -12.06 -13.30 -5.45
CA VAL A 345 -11.26 -12.09 -5.74
C VAL A 345 -10.37 -12.34 -6.96
N ASP A 346 -9.65 -13.48 -7.00
CA ASP A 346 -8.85 -13.86 -8.16
C ASP A 346 -9.68 -13.89 -9.45
N ARG A 347 -10.94 -14.38 -9.38
CA ARG A 347 -11.83 -14.40 -10.54
C ARG A 347 -12.26 -13.00 -10.96
N ALA A 348 -12.53 -12.10 -10.03
CA ALA A 348 -12.87 -10.71 -10.32
C ALA A 348 -11.71 -10.00 -11.01
N LEU A 349 -10.50 -10.10 -10.45
CA LEU A 349 -9.29 -9.53 -11.06
C LEU A 349 -9.05 -10.03 -12.48
N ARG A 350 -9.17 -11.35 -12.71
CA ARG A 350 -9.01 -11.95 -14.07
C ARG A 350 -10.15 -11.62 -15.03
N GLY A 351 -11.34 -11.36 -14.53
CA GLY A 351 -12.51 -11.02 -15.33
C GLY A 351 -12.66 -9.53 -15.59
N ALA A 352 -11.77 -8.72 -15.04
CA ALA A 352 -11.75 -7.28 -15.26
C ALA A 352 -11.41 -6.94 -16.72
N THR A 353 -11.97 -5.86 -17.23
CA THR A 353 -11.57 -5.28 -18.52
C THR A 353 -10.48 -4.23 -18.32
N ARG A 354 -10.46 -3.59 -17.14
CA ARG A 354 -9.48 -2.62 -16.71
C ARG A 354 -9.23 -2.75 -15.20
N LEU A 355 -7.99 -2.58 -14.81
CA LEU A 355 -7.58 -2.39 -13.42
C LEU A 355 -6.98 -0.99 -13.31
N CYS A 356 -7.48 -0.19 -12.38
CA CYS A 356 -6.97 1.15 -12.12
C CYS A 356 -6.45 1.20 -10.69
N VAL A 357 -5.21 1.65 -10.50
CA VAL A 357 -4.67 1.85 -9.16
C VAL A 357 -5.47 2.95 -8.47
N ASP A 358 -5.71 2.77 -7.18
CA ASP A 358 -6.26 3.75 -6.26
C ASP A 358 -5.67 5.14 -6.53
N ALA A 359 -6.53 6.11 -6.82
CA ALA A 359 -6.09 7.42 -7.28
C ALA A 359 -5.32 8.17 -6.20
N SER A 360 -5.71 8.04 -4.93
CA SER A 360 -5.00 8.65 -3.81
C SER A 360 -3.63 8.03 -3.61
N ASP A 361 -3.46 6.71 -3.81
CA ASP A 361 -2.13 6.09 -3.79
C ASP A 361 -1.21 6.61 -4.92
N ALA A 362 -1.78 7.10 -6.02
CA ALA A 362 -1.04 7.58 -7.18
C ALA A 362 -0.76 9.09 -7.17
N MET A 363 -1.49 9.86 -6.38
CA MET A 363 -1.36 11.32 -6.28
C MET A 363 -0.14 11.74 -5.42
N PRO A 364 0.38 12.98 -5.62
CA PRO A 364 1.38 13.53 -4.72
C PRO A 364 0.88 13.59 -3.27
N PRO A 365 1.72 13.25 -2.28
CA PRO A 365 1.30 13.08 -0.87
C PRO A 365 0.57 14.28 -0.27
N ASN A 366 0.98 15.51 -0.55
CA ASN A 366 0.29 16.71 -0.02
C ASN A 366 -1.14 16.85 -0.55
N LEU A 367 -1.39 16.43 -1.79
CA LEU A 367 -2.73 16.42 -2.38
C LEU A 367 -3.59 15.33 -1.73
N VAL A 368 -3.02 14.15 -1.46
CA VAL A 368 -3.68 13.04 -0.73
C VAL A 368 -4.11 13.49 0.66
N GLU A 369 -3.22 14.12 1.44
CA GLU A 369 -3.56 14.66 2.75
C GLU A 369 -4.68 15.71 2.68
N ALA A 370 -4.67 16.58 1.66
CA ALA A 370 -5.73 17.56 1.45
C ALA A 370 -7.06 16.86 1.09
N PHE A 371 -7.02 15.80 0.29
CA PHE A 371 -8.18 15.00 -0.07
C PHE A 371 -8.80 14.33 1.15
N HIS A 372 -8.02 13.62 1.96
CA HIS A 372 -8.51 12.99 3.20
C HIS A 372 -9.16 14.01 4.14
N ARG A 373 -8.55 15.17 4.35
CA ARG A 373 -9.15 16.25 5.15
C ARG A 373 -10.47 16.75 4.57
N ALA A 374 -10.55 16.93 3.25
CA ALA A 374 -11.78 17.37 2.58
C ALA A 374 -12.90 16.34 2.73
N VAL A 375 -12.58 15.03 2.67
CA VAL A 375 -13.52 13.93 2.94
C VAL A 375 -14.13 14.06 4.34
N LEU A 376 -13.29 14.22 5.36
CA LEU A 376 -13.75 14.38 6.75
C LEU A 376 -14.61 15.64 6.95
N GLU A 377 -14.21 16.76 6.34
CA GLU A 377 -14.97 18.03 6.41
C GLU A 377 -16.34 17.92 5.71
N TYR A 378 -16.38 17.27 4.55
CA TYR A 378 -17.65 17.03 3.86
C TYR A 378 -18.57 16.12 4.67
N LEU A 379 -18.01 15.07 5.27
CA LEU A 379 -18.77 14.14 6.11
C LEU A 379 -19.31 14.82 7.38
N ASP A 380 -18.54 15.71 8.03
CA ASP A 380 -19.01 16.53 9.15
C ASP A 380 -20.22 17.40 8.73
N TYR A 381 -20.11 18.05 7.57
CA TYR A 381 -21.23 18.80 7.02
C TYR A 381 -22.47 17.91 6.82
N LEU A 382 -22.30 16.73 6.22
CA LEU A 382 -23.39 15.78 5.99
C LEU A 382 -24.05 15.30 7.29
N GLY A 383 -23.28 15.14 8.35
CA GLY A 383 -23.74 14.81 9.70
C GLY A 383 -24.39 15.96 10.47
N SER A 384 -24.20 17.20 10.02
CA SER A 384 -24.65 18.42 10.69
C SER A 384 -26.15 18.68 10.54
N PRO A 385 -26.77 19.52 11.40
CA PRO A 385 -28.18 19.93 11.25
C PRO A 385 -28.49 20.56 9.88
N LYS A 386 -29.74 20.41 9.41
CA LYS A 386 -30.17 21.02 8.15
C LYS A 386 -30.02 22.54 8.19
N GLY A 387 -29.72 23.15 7.05
CA GLY A 387 -29.66 24.60 6.86
C GLY A 387 -28.24 25.17 6.71
N ARG A 388 -27.19 24.41 6.92
CA ARG A 388 -25.84 24.82 6.50
C ARG A 388 -25.72 24.78 4.99
N LYS A 389 -24.98 25.73 4.40
CA LYS A 389 -24.60 25.68 2.98
C LYS A 389 -23.60 24.54 2.79
N SER A 390 -23.72 23.80 1.68
CA SER A 390 -22.75 22.77 1.33
C SER A 390 -21.34 23.37 1.15
N PRO A 391 -20.31 22.81 1.75
CA PRO A 391 -18.94 23.25 1.54
C PRO A 391 -18.31 22.66 0.27
N LEU A 392 -19.02 21.77 -0.45
CA LEU A 392 -18.43 20.97 -1.52
C LEU A 392 -17.74 21.82 -2.59
N ASP A 393 -18.37 22.93 -3.03
CA ASP A 393 -17.72 23.83 -4.01
C ASP A 393 -16.38 24.38 -3.51
N SER A 394 -16.35 24.79 -2.24
CA SER A 394 -15.14 25.32 -1.61
C SER A 394 -14.06 24.24 -1.40
N LEU A 395 -14.47 23.02 -1.06
CA LEU A 395 -13.55 21.88 -0.90
C LEU A 395 -12.90 21.50 -2.23
N LEU A 396 -13.71 21.38 -3.28
CA LEU A 396 -13.20 21.09 -4.63
C LEU A 396 -12.29 22.21 -5.16
N GLU A 397 -12.60 23.49 -4.85
CA GLU A 397 -11.72 24.63 -5.17
C GLU A 397 -10.39 24.55 -4.41
N GLN A 398 -10.40 24.18 -3.12
CA GLN A 398 -9.16 24.01 -2.33
C GLN A 398 -8.30 22.87 -2.86
N LEU A 399 -8.91 21.74 -3.24
CA LEU A 399 -8.20 20.61 -3.86
C LEU A 399 -7.62 20.99 -5.22
N GLU A 400 -8.36 21.77 -6.02
CA GLU A 400 -7.85 22.30 -7.30
C GLU A 400 -6.66 23.26 -7.11
N LEU A 401 -6.72 24.12 -6.08
CA LEU A 401 -5.60 24.98 -5.73
C LEU A 401 -4.37 24.17 -5.29
N GLU A 402 -4.58 23.08 -4.53
CA GLU A 402 -3.50 22.18 -4.14
C GLU A 402 -2.90 21.46 -5.36
N ARG A 403 -3.73 20.89 -6.24
CA ARG A 403 -3.27 20.34 -7.52
C ARG A 403 -2.43 21.35 -8.31
N GLY A 404 -2.89 22.59 -8.38
CA GLY A 404 -2.16 23.67 -9.04
C GLY A 404 -0.82 24.03 -8.36
N ARG A 405 -0.72 23.88 -7.03
CA ARG A 405 0.55 24.04 -6.29
C ARG A 405 1.51 22.89 -6.61
N GLN A 406 1.03 21.64 -6.61
CA GLN A 406 1.83 20.46 -6.95
C GLN A 406 2.41 20.59 -8.38
N HIS A 407 1.62 20.96 -9.36
CA HIS A 407 2.11 21.20 -10.71
C HIS A 407 3.17 22.31 -10.78
N LYS A 408 2.98 23.42 -10.05
CA LYS A 408 3.94 24.54 -10.04
C LYS A 408 5.25 24.18 -9.35
N SER A 409 5.22 23.35 -8.34
CA SER A 409 6.43 22.87 -7.65
C SER A 409 7.17 21.80 -8.46
N GLY A 410 6.57 21.27 -9.53
CA GLY A 410 7.14 20.17 -10.30
C GLY A 410 6.99 18.82 -9.61
N ALA A 411 6.05 18.70 -8.66
CA ALA A 411 5.77 17.42 -8.02
C ALA A 411 5.39 16.37 -9.07
N PRO A 412 6.01 15.20 -9.05
CA PRO A 412 5.76 14.18 -10.05
C PRO A 412 4.38 13.55 -9.86
N TYR A 413 3.66 13.39 -10.95
CA TYR A 413 2.52 12.50 -11.03
C TYR A 413 2.93 11.22 -11.75
N VAL A 414 2.39 10.10 -11.35
CA VAL A 414 2.57 8.87 -12.13
C VAL A 414 1.90 9.04 -13.50
N PRO A 415 2.52 8.55 -14.59
CA PRO A 415 2.04 8.83 -15.95
C PRO A 415 0.79 8.04 -16.34
N SER A 416 0.50 6.94 -15.64
CA SER A 416 -0.67 6.10 -15.88
C SER A 416 -1.00 5.30 -14.63
N VAL A 417 -2.30 5.11 -14.38
CA VAL A 417 -2.83 4.33 -13.25
C VAL A 417 -3.75 3.21 -13.70
N CYS A 418 -4.14 3.15 -14.97
CA CYS A 418 -5.05 2.13 -15.50
C CYS A 418 -4.34 1.22 -16.50
N GLY A 419 -4.62 -0.08 -16.40
CA GLY A 419 -4.06 -1.09 -17.30
C GLY A 419 -5.03 -2.24 -17.57
N THR A 420 -4.67 -3.12 -18.50
CA THR A 420 -5.35 -4.42 -18.68
C THR A 420 -4.80 -5.42 -17.67
N PRO A 421 -5.64 -6.36 -17.17
CA PRO A 421 -5.20 -7.44 -16.29
C PRO A 421 -4.10 -8.30 -16.85
#